data_7cdbc22717f33b449fbc64a7c641451b
#
_entry.id   7cdbc22717f33b449fbc64a7c641451b
#
_cell.length_a   1.000
_cell.length_b   1.000
_cell.length_c   1.000
_cell.angle_alpha   90.00
_cell.angle_beta   90.00
_cell.angle_gamma   90.00
#
_symmetry.space_group_name_H-M   'P 1'
#
loop_
_entity.id
_entity.type
_entity.pdbx_description
1 polymer ?
#
loop_
_entity_poly.entity_id
_entity_poly.type
_entity_poly.pdbx_seq_one_letter_code
_entity_poly.pdbx_strand_id
1 'polypeptide(L)'
;MQELLRLMLSKSASITLFFAGALFVQNAGAEKIWNWTYRGGSIVASGTFTTSENVDSLGFYQITHIAGHRNGDPIKKLHPTGSAIPGNEPHTLDNLIRIDAKDQITVHGFGFSTASGNYVNTFFSDSLATPGYMEVFTTVSTFSELPVTFLATPVTEPEVSTDPSGTELPSKIN
;
A
#
# COMPACT_ATOMS: atom_id res chain seq x y z
N MET A 1 20.95 75.11 32.38
CA MET A 1 19.56 75.58 32.39
C MET A 1 18.79 74.47 31.72
N GLN A 2 18.32 73.57 32.52
CA GLN A 2 16.92 73.44 32.93
C GLN A 2 16.04 72.95 31.78
N GLU A 3 15.65 71.74 32.02
CA GLU A 3 14.27 71.31 32.18
C GLU A 3 13.65 70.92 30.82
N LEU A 4 13.19 69.75 30.56
CA LEU A 4 12.11 69.01 31.23
C LEU A 4 12.08 67.55 30.76
N LEU A 5 12.24 66.71 31.74
CA LEU A 5 11.90 65.32 31.68
C LEU A 5 10.37 65.18 31.57
N ARG A 6 9.89 64.77 30.46
CA ARG A 6 8.50 64.31 30.36
C ARG A 6 8.43 62.83 30.10
N LEU A 7 8.03 62.14 31.15
CA LEU A 7 7.53 60.77 31.13
C LEU A 7 6.43 60.64 30.05
N MET A 8 6.68 59.87 29.08
CA MET A 8 5.59 59.28 28.31
C MET A 8 5.50 57.80 28.69
N LEU A 9 4.52 57.48 29.55
CA LEU A 9 4.05 56.13 29.74
C LEU A 9 3.48 55.62 28.39
N SER A 10 4.21 54.81 27.71
CA SER A 10 3.68 54.06 26.57
C SER A 10 3.00 52.82 27.16
N LYS A 11 1.69 52.80 27.07
CA LYS A 11 0.88 51.64 27.39
C LYS A 11 1.19 50.55 26.35
N SER A 12 1.93 49.55 26.79
CA SER A 12 2.13 48.33 26.01
C SER A 12 0.82 47.57 25.96
N ALA A 13 0.12 47.67 24.86
CA ALA A 13 -1.01 46.80 24.53
C ALA A 13 -0.45 45.43 24.16
N SER A 14 -0.48 44.50 25.11
CA SER A 14 -0.19 43.08 24.80
C SER A 14 -1.30 42.53 23.91
N ILE A 15 -1.03 42.41 22.62
CA ILE A 15 -1.87 41.67 21.69
C ILE A 15 -1.56 40.20 21.92
N THR A 16 -2.41 39.54 22.70
CA THR A 16 -2.39 38.09 22.82
C THR A 16 -2.97 37.50 21.53
N LEU A 17 -2.09 37.08 20.63
CA LEU A 17 -2.47 36.41 19.40
C LEU A 17 -2.89 34.97 19.78
N PHE A 18 -4.19 34.73 19.91
CA PHE A 18 -4.75 33.39 19.99
C PHE A 18 -4.56 32.71 18.65
N PHE A 19 -3.51 31.91 18.50
CA PHE A 19 -3.44 30.91 17.46
C PHE A 19 -4.47 29.80 17.79
N ALA A 20 -5.66 29.93 17.24
CA ALA A 20 -6.58 28.81 17.14
C ALA A 20 -5.95 27.82 16.15
N GLY A 21 -5.09 26.93 16.69
CA GLY A 21 -4.61 25.78 15.93
C GLY A 21 -5.81 24.92 15.58
N ALA A 22 -6.32 25.06 14.35
CA ALA A 22 -7.22 24.08 13.80
C ALA A 22 -6.43 22.77 13.75
N LEU A 23 -6.67 21.90 14.70
CA LEU A 23 -6.28 20.50 14.63
C LEU A 23 -7.06 19.91 13.43
N PHE A 24 -6.43 19.93 12.29
CA PHE A 24 -6.85 19.04 11.21
C PHE A 24 -6.60 17.62 11.73
N VAL A 25 -7.63 17.02 12.30
CA VAL A 25 -7.70 15.58 12.45
C VAL A 25 -7.72 15.06 11.03
N GLN A 26 -6.55 14.80 10.45
CA GLN A 26 -6.46 13.94 9.30
C GLN A 26 -7.02 12.61 9.80
N ASN A 27 -8.22 12.24 9.35
CA ASN A 27 -8.64 10.85 9.38
C ASN A 27 -7.54 10.10 8.60
N ALA A 28 -6.56 9.58 9.32
CA ALA A 28 -5.71 8.54 8.80
C ALA A 28 -6.64 7.35 8.61
N GLY A 29 -7.18 7.23 7.42
CA GLY A 29 -7.99 6.09 7.06
C GLY A 29 -7.21 4.82 7.35
N ALA A 30 -7.87 3.79 7.84
CA ALA A 30 -7.20 2.55 8.20
C ALA A 30 -6.67 1.87 6.93
N GLU A 31 -5.36 1.67 6.88
CA GLU A 31 -4.73 0.88 5.82
C GLU A 31 -5.37 -0.52 5.80
N LYS A 32 -5.61 -1.05 4.60
CA LYS A 32 -6.11 -2.43 4.47
C LYS A 32 -4.97 -3.40 4.28
N ILE A 33 -5.00 -4.47 5.06
CA ILE A 33 -4.07 -5.59 4.91
C ILE A 33 -4.73 -6.66 4.05
N TRP A 34 -3.95 -7.27 3.16
CA TRP A 34 -4.36 -8.34 2.27
C TRP A 34 -3.39 -9.50 2.39
N ASN A 35 -3.90 -10.72 2.38
CA ASN A 35 -3.09 -11.89 2.09
C ASN A 35 -3.09 -12.14 0.59
N TRP A 36 -1.93 -12.42 0.00
CA TRP A 36 -1.81 -12.75 -1.40
C TRP A 36 -0.96 -13.99 -1.62
N THR A 37 -1.24 -14.68 -2.72
CA THR A 37 -0.45 -15.81 -3.20
C THR A 37 -0.53 -15.91 -4.71
N TYR A 38 0.53 -16.39 -5.34
CA TYR A 38 0.47 -16.86 -6.71
C TYR A 38 1.36 -18.08 -6.93
N ARG A 39 1.00 -18.88 -7.97
CA ARG A 39 1.69 -20.11 -8.32
C ARG A 39 1.65 -20.33 -9.83
N GLY A 40 2.75 -20.89 -10.40
CA GLY A 40 2.82 -21.29 -11.80
C GLY A 40 4.07 -22.11 -12.06
N GLY A 41 3.94 -23.34 -12.55
CA GLY A 41 5.09 -24.25 -12.71
C GLY A 41 5.86 -24.44 -11.41
N SER A 42 7.13 -24.03 -11.40
CA SER A 42 7.99 -24.05 -10.20
C SER A 42 7.92 -22.77 -9.37
N ILE A 43 7.06 -21.82 -9.75
CA ILE A 43 6.93 -20.53 -9.06
C ILE A 43 5.95 -20.69 -7.90
N VAL A 44 6.35 -20.24 -6.70
CA VAL A 44 5.50 -20.10 -5.53
C VAL A 44 5.85 -18.78 -4.84
N ALA A 45 4.85 -17.91 -4.69
CA ALA A 45 5.02 -16.67 -3.97
C ALA A 45 3.81 -16.39 -3.09
N SER A 46 4.03 -15.78 -1.94
CA SER A 46 2.98 -15.42 -1.00
C SER A 46 3.44 -14.37 -0.01
N GLY A 47 2.48 -13.66 0.56
CA GLY A 47 2.78 -12.63 1.54
C GLY A 47 1.58 -11.75 1.87
N THR A 48 1.87 -10.51 2.22
CA THR A 48 0.87 -9.50 2.53
C THR A 48 1.09 -8.24 1.69
N PHE A 49 -0.01 -7.56 1.36
CA PHE A 49 -0.03 -6.17 0.93
C PHE A 49 -0.57 -5.29 2.04
N THR A 50 -0.06 -4.07 2.10
CA THR A 50 -0.76 -2.95 2.71
C THR A 50 -1.24 -2.05 1.58
N THR A 51 -2.49 -1.59 1.63
CA THR A 51 -3.04 -0.68 0.62
C THR A 51 -3.58 0.59 1.25
N SER A 52 -3.73 1.64 0.43
CA SER A 52 -4.51 2.81 0.81
C SER A 52 -5.94 2.40 1.21
N GLU A 53 -6.58 3.21 2.03
CA GLU A 53 -7.99 3.03 2.38
C GLU A 53 -8.93 3.31 1.21
N ASN A 54 -8.61 4.35 0.45
CA ASN A 54 -9.47 4.85 -0.60
C ASN A 54 -9.30 4.04 -1.89
N VAL A 55 -10.43 3.70 -2.50
CA VAL A 55 -10.50 3.14 -3.85
C VAL A 55 -10.58 4.26 -4.87
N ASP A 56 -10.04 3.98 -6.05
CA ASP A 56 -10.29 4.83 -7.22
C ASP A 56 -11.71 4.59 -7.79
N SER A 57 -12.04 5.31 -8.87
CA SER A 57 -13.35 5.20 -9.54
C SER A 57 -13.61 3.82 -10.17
N LEU A 58 -12.58 2.99 -10.32
CA LEU A 58 -12.64 1.64 -10.87
C LEU A 58 -12.61 0.54 -9.78
N GLY A 59 -12.58 0.95 -8.50
CA GLY A 59 -12.57 0.06 -7.35
C GLY A 59 -11.19 -0.47 -6.98
N PHE A 60 -10.10 0.11 -7.49
CA PHE A 60 -8.75 -0.28 -7.14
C PHE A 60 -8.22 0.47 -5.92
N TYR A 61 -7.49 -0.24 -5.07
CA TYR A 61 -6.70 0.26 -3.97
C TYR A 61 -5.23 0.36 -4.41
N GLN A 62 -4.54 1.42 -3.99
CA GLN A 62 -3.10 1.55 -4.21
C GLN A 62 -2.34 0.66 -3.22
N ILE A 63 -1.55 -0.28 -3.69
CA ILE A 63 -0.58 -1.02 -2.86
C ILE A 63 0.52 -0.05 -2.46
N THR A 64 0.74 0.10 -1.15
CA THR A 64 1.73 0.99 -0.54
C THR A 64 2.91 0.23 0.03
N HIS A 65 2.68 -1.02 0.42
CA HIS A 65 3.72 -1.89 0.97
C HIS A 65 3.48 -3.35 0.58
N ILE A 66 4.57 -4.13 0.52
CA ILE A 66 4.56 -5.57 0.27
C ILE A 66 5.55 -6.28 1.19
N ALA A 67 5.16 -7.43 1.70
CA ALA A 67 6.03 -8.36 2.42
C ALA A 67 5.74 -9.80 1.98
N GLY A 68 6.71 -10.69 2.12
CA GLY A 68 6.55 -12.09 1.77
C GLY A 68 7.80 -12.72 1.16
N HIS A 69 7.58 -13.78 0.38
CA HIS A 69 8.65 -14.55 -0.25
C HIS A 69 8.24 -14.98 -1.66
N ARG A 70 9.24 -15.14 -2.54
CA ARG A 70 9.12 -15.83 -3.82
C ARG A 70 10.14 -16.96 -3.88
N ASN A 71 9.68 -18.21 -4.03
CA ASN A 71 10.52 -19.41 -3.99
C ASN A 71 11.48 -19.43 -2.77
N GLY A 72 11.01 -18.94 -1.62
CA GLY A 72 11.82 -18.82 -0.40
C GLY A 72 12.72 -17.60 -0.31
N ASP A 73 12.90 -16.83 -1.40
CA ASP A 73 13.67 -15.57 -1.40
C ASP A 73 12.81 -14.44 -0.83
N PRO A 74 13.21 -13.79 0.29
CA PRO A 74 12.43 -12.75 0.92
C PRO A 74 12.23 -11.54 -0.02
N ILE A 75 11.04 -10.96 0.01
CA ILE A 75 10.74 -9.70 -0.67
C ILE A 75 11.40 -8.57 0.10
N LYS A 76 12.14 -7.72 -0.60
CA LYS A 76 12.89 -6.61 -0.01
C LYS A 76 12.07 -5.32 0.00
N LYS A 77 11.41 -5.00 -1.11
CA LYS A 77 10.59 -3.78 -1.23
C LYS A 77 9.67 -3.82 -2.44
N LEU A 78 8.57 -3.08 -2.36
CA LEU A 78 7.72 -2.73 -3.49
C LEU A 78 8.51 -1.86 -4.48
N HIS A 79 8.35 -2.12 -5.78
CA HIS A 79 8.92 -1.28 -6.82
C HIS A 79 8.03 -0.05 -7.05
N PRO A 80 8.58 1.14 -7.31
CA PRO A 80 7.78 2.37 -7.40
C PRO A 80 6.74 2.33 -8.52
N THR A 81 5.54 2.84 -8.25
CA THR A 81 4.52 3.14 -9.27
C THR A 81 5.07 4.12 -10.32
N GLY A 82 4.70 3.93 -11.58
CA GLY A 82 5.16 4.71 -12.71
C GLY A 82 6.55 4.33 -13.24
N SER A 83 7.19 3.31 -12.66
CA SER A 83 8.49 2.80 -13.08
C SER A 83 8.38 1.35 -13.53
N ALA A 84 9.17 0.95 -14.52
CA ALA A 84 9.36 -0.46 -14.88
C ALA A 84 10.36 -1.12 -13.92
N ILE A 85 10.22 -2.42 -13.67
CA ILE A 85 11.31 -3.17 -13.05
C ILE A 85 12.50 -3.27 -14.01
N PRO A 86 13.75 -3.29 -13.53
CA PRO A 86 14.93 -3.47 -14.38
C PRO A 86 14.80 -4.70 -15.28
N GLY A 87 15.03 -4.49 -16.58
CA GLY A 87 14.95 -5.54 -17.61
C GLY A 87 13.54 -5.84 -18.12
N ASN A 88 12.51 -5.06 -17.72
CA ASN A 88 11.16 -5.14 -18.24
C ASN A 88 10.66 -3.82 -18.85
N GLU A 89 11.56 -2.91 -19.16
CA GLU A 89 11.20 -1.65 -19.81
C GLU A 89 10.56 -1.89 -21.20
N PRO A 90 9.56 -1.10 -21.61
CA PRO A 90 9.01 0.11 -20.98
C PRO A 90 7.78 -0.14 -20.07
N HIS A 91 7.55 -1.35 -19.61
CA HIS A 91 6.32 -1.76 -18.90
C HIS A 91 6.30 -1.22 -17.46
N THR A 92 5.68 -0.03 -17.28
CA THR A 92 5.57 0.61 -15.96
C THR A 92 4.49 -0.04 -15.11
N LEU A 93 4.74 -0.07 -13.80
CA LEU A 93 3.82 -0.60 -12.79
C LEU A 93 2.82 0.47 -12.34
N ASP A 94 1.64 0.05 -11.90
CA ASP A 94 0.69 0.92 -11.22
C ASP A 94 0.45 0.49 -9.76
N ASN A 95 0.80 -0.74 -9.39
CA ASN A 95 0.64 -1.31 -8.06
C ASN A 95 -0.81 -1.19 -7.55
N LEU A 96 -1.78 -1.52 -8.39
CA LEU A 96 -3.20 -1.45 -8.10
C LEU A 96 -3.79 -2.84 -7.85
N ILE A 97 -4.70 -2.94 -6.87
CA ILE A 97 -5.41 -4.17 -6.53
C ILE A 97 -6.87 -3.90 -6.22
N ARG A 98 -7.77 -4.82 -6.60
CA ARG A 98 -9.19 -4.75 -6.26
C ARG A 98 -9.75 -6.08 -5.74
N ILE A 99 -10.91 -6.00 -5.12
CA ILE A 99 -11.53 -7.17 -4.45
C ILE A 99 -12.06 -8.18 -5.47
N ASP A 100 -12.35 -7.78 -6.69
CA ASP A 100 -13.10 -8.61 -7.63
C ASP A 100 -12.29 -9.60 -8.45
N ALA A 101 -12.96 -10.60 -8.94
CA ALA A 101 -12.58 -12.00 -9.02
C ALA A 101 -11.71 -12.43 -10.22
N LYS A 102 -11.70 -11.74 -11.35
CA LYS A 102 -10.96 -12.22 -12.53
C LYS A 102 -9.67 -11.46 -12.81
N ASP A 103 -9.67 -10.19 -12.52
CA ASP A 103 -8.59 -9.26 -12.80
C ASP A 103 -8.33 -8.39 -11.56
N GLN A 104 -7.96 -9.05 -10.46
CA GLN A 104 -7.68 -8.37 -9.20
C GLN A 104 -6.56 -7.33 -9.31
N ILE A 105 -5.63 -7.51 -10.22
CA ILE A 105 -4.57 -6.58 -10.56
C ILE A 105 -4.68 -6.17 -12.03
N THR A 106 -4.11 -5.05 -12.39
CA THR A 106 -4.19 -4.48 -13.74
C THR A 106 -3.22 -5.15 -14.72
N VAL A 107 -3.27 -4.71 -15.98
CA VAL A 107 -2.27 -5.09 -16.99
C VAL A 107 -0.87 -4.52 -16.72
N HIS A 108 -0.77 -3.51 -15.88
CA HIS A 108 0.48 -2.96 -15.37
C HIS A 108 1.01 -3.74 -14.17
N GLY A 109 0.08 -4.17 -13.31
CA GLY A 109 0.35 -5.02 -12.17
C GLY A 109 1.19 -4.38 -11.06
N PHE A 110 1.73 -5.23 -10.20
CA PHE A 110 2.60 -4.82 -9.12
C PHE A 110 3.99 -5.43 -9.27
N GLY A 111 4.99 -4.73 -8.76
CA GLY A 111 6.36 -5.19 -8.84
C GLY A 111 7.11 -5.08 -7.52
N PHE A 112 8.11 -5.93 -7.36
CA PHE A 112 8.96 -5.93 -6.18
C PHE A 112 10.39 -6.40 -6.49
N SER A 113 11.30 -6.10 -5.58
CA SER A 113 12.64 -6.69 -5.55
C SER A 113 12.75 -7.72 -4.44
N THR A 114 13.61 -8.72 -4.64
CA THR A 114 13.92 -9.75 -3.63
C THR A 114 15.26 -9.47 -2.94
N ALA A 115 15.51 -10.18 -1.84
CA ALA A 115 16.75 -10.06 -1.09
C ALA A 115 17.98 -10.45 -1.93
N SER A 116 17.82 -11.40 -2.87
CA SER A 116 18.87 -11.80 -3.82
C SER A 116 19.11 -10.77 -4.93
N GLY A 117 18.37 -9.64 -4.95
CA GLY A 117 18.55 -8.57 -5.94
C GLY A 117 17.85 -8.79 -7.27
N ASN A 118 16.94 -9.75 -7.35
CA ASN A 118 16.10 -10.00 -8.50
C ASN A 118 14.85 -9.12 -8.47
N TYR A 119 14.15 -9.02 -9.62
CA TYR A 119 12.94 -8.22 -9.74
C TYR A 119 11.81 -9.04 -10.32
N VAL A 120 10.59 -8.68 -9.91
CA VAL A 120 9.35 -9.35 -10.30
C VAL A 120 8.32 -8.30 -10.68
N ASN A 121 7.57 -8.55 -11.76
CA ASN A 121 6.30 -7.89 -12.06
C ASN A 121 5.23 -8.98 -12.25
N THR A 122 4.16 -8.91 -11.46
CA THR A 122 2.98 -9.77 -11.61
C THR A 122 1.83 -8.92 -12.11
N PHE A 123 1.20 -9.31 -13.22
CA PHE A 123 0.17 -8.52 -13.90
C PHE A 123 -0.92 -9.42 -14.50
N PHE A 124 -2.07 -8.81 -14.83
CA PHE A 124 -3.13 -9.48 -15.57
C PHE A 124 -2.94 -9.28 -17.08
N SER A 125 -2.93 -10.35 -17.85
CA SER A 125 -2.85 -10.29 -19.30
C SER A 125 -4.20 -10.61 -19.93
N ASP A 126 -4.76 -9.64 -20.63
CA ASP A 126 -5.99 -9.76 -21.42
C ASP A 126 -5.72 -10.19 -22.87
N SER A 127 -4.47 -10.16 -23.30
CA SER A 127 -4.01 -10.51 -24.65
C SER A 127 -3.80 -12.02 -24.86
N LEU A 128 -3.83 -12.82 -23.80
CA LEU A 128 -3.74 -14.27 -23.90
C LEU A 128 -5.02 -14.87 -24.50
N ALA A 129 -4.92 -16.02 -25.18
CA ALA A 129 -6.08 -16.76 -25.68
C ALA A 129 -7.12 -17.02 -24.58
N THR A 130 -6.68 -17.23 -23.36
CA THR A 130 -7.49 -17.20 -22.14
C THR A 130 -6.87 -16.16 -21.22
N PRO A 131 -7.53 -15.02 -20.96
CA PRO A 131 -7.03 -13.99 -20.06
C PRO A 131 -6.67 -14.54 -18.69
N GLY A 132 -5.53 -14.13 -18.13
CA GLY A 132 -5.01 -14.66 -16.90
C GLY A 132 -3.83 -13.86 -16.38
N TYR A 133 -3.23 -14.35 -15.31
CA TYR A 133 -2.10 -13.67 -14.69
C TYR A 133 -0.77 -14.18 -15.22
N MET A 134 0.19 -13.28 -15.30
CA MET A 134 1.55 -13.54 -15.72
C MET A 134 2.54 -13.04 -14.67
N GLU A 135 3.70 -13.67 -14.58
CA GLU A 135 4.85 -13.17 -13.84
C GLU A 135 6.00 -12.93 -14.81
N VAL A 136 6.52 -11.70 -14.84
CA VAL A 136 7.86 -11.39 -15.35
C VAL A 136 8.84 -11.46 -14.20
N PHE A 137 9.93 -12.20 -14.39
CA PHE A 137 11.04 -12.31 -13.46
C PHE A 137 12.33 -11.96 -14.15
N THR A 138 13.09 -11.02 -13.59
CA THR A 138 14.37 -10.57 -14.14
C THR A 138 15.50 -10.69 -13.12
N THR A 139 16.65 -11.07 -13.63
CA THR A 139 17.92 -11.05 -12.92
C THR A 139 18.92 -10.21 -13.74
N VAL A 140 20.17 -10.10 -13.28
CA VAL A 140 21.24 -9.44 -14.07
C VAL A 140 21.47 -10.07 -15.46
N SER A 141 21.06 -11.33 -15.66
CA SER A 141 21.38 -12.09 -16.88
C SER A 141 20.21 -12.86 -17.48
N THR A 142 19.06 -12.90 -16.83
CA THR A 142 17.92 -13.69 -17.29
C THR A 142 16.64 -12.87 -17.27
N PHE A 143 15.76 -13.20 -18.21
CA PHE A 143 14.37 -12.76 -18.30
C PHE A 143 13.49 -13.98 -18.47
N SER A 144 12.40 -14.05 -17.75
CA SER A 144 11.35 -15.02 -17.96
C SER A 144 9.98 -14.40 -17.79
N GLU A 145 9.02 -14.86 -18.57
CA GLU A 145 7.61 -14.50 -18.48
C GLU A 145 6.78 -15.78 -18.49
N LEU A 146 6.07 -16.06 -17.41
CA LEU A 146 5.37 -17.31 -17.20
C LEU A 146 3.95 -17.09 -16.66
N PRO A 147 2.99 -17.95 -17.06
CA PRO A 147 1.65 -17.89 -16.51
C PRO A 147 1.63 -18.34 -15.05
N VAL A 148 0.83 -17.63 -14.27
CA VAL A 148 0.59 -17.93 -12.85
C VAL A 148 -0.90 -17.85 -12.52
N THR A 149 -1.31 -18.48 -11.43
CA THR A 149 -2.60 -18.23 -10.80
C THR A 149 -2.38 -17.27 -9.63
N PHE A 150 -3.13 -16.20 -9.56
CA PHE A 150 -3.02 -15.19 -8.51
C PHE A 150 -4.32 -15.10 -7.72
N LEU A 151 -4.21 -14.90 -6.42
CA LEU A 151 -5.33 -14.62 -5.52
C LEU A 151 -4.86 -13.68 -4.40
N ALA A 152 -5.66 -12.67 -4.12
CA ALA A 152 -5.50 -11.84 -2.94
C ALA A 152 -6.85 -11.67 -2.23
N THR A 153 -6.82 -11.67 -0.91
CA THR A 153 -7.99 -11.51 -0.06
C THR A 153 -7.71 -10.48 1.04
N PRO A 154 -8.59 -9.49 1.25
CA PRO A 154 -8.44 -8.57 2.38
C PRO A 154 -8.54 -9.35 3.69
N VAL A 155 -7.72 -8.96 4.65
CA VAL A 155 -7.84 -9.43 6.04
C VAL A 155 -8.98 -8.64 6.67
N THR A 156 -10.06 -9.32 7.04
CA THR A 156 -11.13 -8.72 7.84
C THR A 156 -10.71 -8.76 9.29
N GLU A 157 -10.61 -7.62 9.94
CA GLU A 157 -10.55 -7.61 11.40
C GLU A 157 -11.84 -8.22 11.97
N PRO A 158 -11.75 -9.07 13.01
CA PRO A 158 -12.94 -9.53 13.68
C PRO A 158 -13.71 -8.32 14.19
N GLU A 159 -14.99 -8.22 13.83
CA GLU A 159 -15.86 -7.19 14.37
C GLU A 159 -15.85 -7.30 15.89
N VAL A 160 -15.36 -6.28 16.57
CA VAL A 160 -15.53 -6.17 18.02
C VAL A 160 -17.02 -5.93 18.23
N SER A 161 -17.74 -6.99 18.55
CA SER A 161 -19.14 -6.89 18.94
C SER A 161 -19.22 -6.10 20.24
N THR A 162 -19.44 -4.80 20.12
CA THR A 162 -19.84 -3.99 21.26
C THR A 162 -21.31 -4.31 21.56
N ASP A 163 -21.56 -5.02 22.64
CA ASP A 163 -22.88 -5.12 23.21
C ASP A 163 -23.43 -3.69 23.42
N PRO A 164 -24.66 -3.38 22.97
CA PRO A 164 -25.27 -2.07 23.16
C PRO A 164 -25.42 -1.65 24.65
N SER A 165 -25.17 -2.56 25.61
CA SER A 165 -25.08 -2.26 27.05
C SER A 165 -23.74 -1.77 27.54
N GLY A 166 -22.68 -1.71 26.66
CA GLY A 166 -21.37 -1.20 27.03
C GLY A 166 -20.56 -2.08 27.99
N THR A 167 -20.94 -3.35 28.16
CA THR A 167 -20.24 -4.29 29.04
C THR A 167 -19.39 -5.24 28.19
N GLU A 168 -18.07 -5.12 28.30
CA GLU A 168 -17.10 -6.01 27.67
C GLU A 168 -17.27 -7.44 28.24
N LEU A 169 -17.72 -8.39 27.42
CA LEU A 169 -17.76 -9.80 27.81
C LEU A 169 -16.37 -10.43 27.63
N PRO A 170 -15.84 -11.12 28.66
CA PRO A 170 -14.55 -11.77 28.54
C PRO A 170 -14.60 -12.90 27.51
N SER A 171 -13.65 -12.89 26.55
CA SER A 171 -13.49 -13.93 25.55
C SER A 171 -13.25 -15.29 26.22
N LYS A 172 -14.13 -16.25 25.99
CA LYS A 172 -13.90 -17.65 26.38
C LYS A 172 -12.81 -18.23 25.45
N ILE A 173 -11.67 -18.47 26.05
CA ILE A 173 -10.62 -19.31 25.44
C ILE A 173 -11.05 -20.76 25.65
N ASN A 174 -11.23 -21.46 24.55
CA ASN A 174 -11.27 -22.95 24.52
C ASN A 174 -9.92 -23.46 24.05
#